data_2342981ddca90664d7ac58ee9b00bf0f
#
_entry.id   2342981ddca90664d7ac58ee9b00bf0f
#
_cell.length_a   1.000
_cell.length_b   1.000
_cell.length_c   1.000
_cell.angle_alpha   90.00
_cell.angle_beta   90.00
_cell.angle_gamma   90.00
#
_symmetry.space_group_name_H-M   'P 1'
#
loop_
_entity.id
_entity.type
_entity.pdbx_description
1 polymer ?
#
loop_
_entity_poly.entity_id
_entity_poly.type
_entity_poly.pdbx_seq_one_letter_code
_entity_poly.pdbx_strand_id
1 'polypeptide(L)'
;APFAYTQNHHEQIFKALFAVQNAKVESRQKAAQIMREYLHEEMVIQFLMKSFTQGRWLFNVDALFNHYSDILHWDTIQPCSKETLFIRGGGSAYISTTEHFTAIEQQFPKAKIQVVADAGHWLHAEKTQQVVDQIKEYLN
;
A
#
# COMPACT_ATOMS: atom_id res chain seq x y z
N ALA A 1 3.47 3.11 7.77
CA ALA A 1 4.12 2.62 9.00
C ALA A 1 5.10 3.68 9.51
N PRO A 2 5.45 3.71 10.79
CA PRO A 2 6.27 4.77 11.38
C PRO A 2 7.78 4.52 11.18
N PHE A 3 8.18 4.29 9.95
CA PHE A 3 9.58 4.12 9.52
C PHE A 3 9.70 4.36 8.01
N ALA A 4 10.90 4.74 7.58
CA ALA A 4 11.20 4.91 6.16
C ALA A 4 11.35 3.57 5.45
N TYR A 5 10.89 3.51 4.21
CA TYR A 5 11.14 2.39 3.31
C TYR A 5 12.36 2.69 2.43
N THR A 6 13.35 1.81 2.45
CA THR A 6 14.59 1.96 1.70
C THR A 6 14.54 1.38 0.29
N GLN A 7 13.54 0.58 -0.01
CA GLN A 7 13.39 -0.09 -1.30
C GLN A 7 12.22 0.48 -2.08
N ASN A 8 12.47 0.76 -3.36
CA ASN A 8 11.43 1.17 -4.30
C ASN A 8 10.74 -0.08 -4.86
N HIS A 9 9.59 -0.43 -4.27
CA HIS A 9 8.77 -1.57 -4.71
C HIS A 9 7.74 -1.18 -5.79
N HIS A 10 7.62 0.09 -6.16
CA HIS A 10 6.57 0.60 -7.04
C HIS A 10 7.08 1.07 -8.41
N GLU A 11 8.33 0.75 -8.77
CA GLU A 11 8.90 1.16 -10.06
C GLU A 11 8.06 0.67 -11.25
N GLN A 12 7.63 -0.60 -11.22
CA GLN A 12 6.81 -1.16 -12.30
C GLN A 12 5.41 -0.55 -12.33
N ILE A 13 4.86 -0.16 -11.19
CA ILE A 13 3.59 0.56 -11.12
C ILE A 13 3.72 1.92 -11.81
N PHE A 14 4.75 2.70 -11.53
CA PHE A 14 4.98 3.98 -12.20
C PHE A 14 5.19 3.81 -13.71
N LYS A 15 5.94 2.80 -14.14
CA LYS A 15 6.09 2.48 -15.57
C LYS A 15 4.74 2.22 -16.23
N ALA A 16 3.88 1.42 -15.59
CA ALA A 16 2.53 1.14 -16.08
C ALA A 16 1.66 2.40 -16.14
N LEU A 17 1.69 3.24 -15.10
CA LEU A 17 0.90 4.47 -15.04
C LEU A 17 1.30 5.46 -16.15
N PHE A 18 2.62 5.67 -16.35
CA PHE A 18 3.12 6.52 -17.42
C PHE A 18 2.84 5.95 -18.81
N ALA A 19 2.93 4.63 -18.99
CA ALA A 19 2.61 3.99 -20.26
C ALA A 19 1.16 4.27 -20.68
N VAL A 20 0.22 4.13 -19.76
CA VAL A 20 -1.20 4.47 -19.97
C VAL A 20 -1.38 5.95 -20.27
N GLN A 21 -0.74 6.85 -19.49
CA GLN A 21 -0.82 8.30 -19.65
C GLN A 21 -0.30 8.72 -21.04
N ASN A 22 0.84 8.17 -21.48
CA ASN A 22 1.47 8.50 -22.73
C ASN A 22 0.73 7.92 -23.95
N ALA A 23 0.07 6.78 -23.79
CA ALA A 23 -0.73 6.15 -24.85
C ALA A 23 -2.02 6.91 -25.18
N LYS A 24 -2.44 7.84 -24.31
CA LYS A 24 -3.65 8.68 -24.49
C LYS A 24 -4.90 7.89 -24.85
N VAL A 25 -5.03 6.70 -24.27
CA VAL A 25 -6.19 5.82 -24.51
C VAL A 25 -7.37 6.26 -23.67
N GLU A 26 -8.55 6.32 -24.27
CA GLU A 26 -9.79 6.69 -23.55
C GLU A 26 -10.48 5.48 -22.92
N SER A 27 -10.32 4.30 -23.53
CA SER A 27 -10.95 3.07 -23.09
C SER A 27 -10.26 2.50 -21.85
N ARG A 28 -11.05 2.22 -20.80
CA ARG A 28 -10.59 1.50 -19.60
C ARG A 28 -10.00 0.12 -19.95
N GLN A 29 -10.60 -0.57 -20.92
CA GLN A 29 -10.12 -1.88 -21.37
C GLN A 29 -8.72 -1.78 -21.99
N LYS A 30 -8.48 -0.79 -22.86
CA LYS A 30 -7.16 -0.57 -23.44
C LYS A 30 -6.13 -0.16 -22.39
N ALA A 31 -6.50 0.72 -21.45
CA ALA A 31 -5.64 1.12 -20.36
C ALA A 31 -5.24 -0.08 -19.49
N ALA A 32 -6.19 -0.93 -19.11
CA ALA A 32 -5.90 -2.16 -18.36
C ALA A 32 -5.02 -3.14 -19.16
N GLN A 33 -5.18 -3.22 -20.46
CA GLN A 33 -4.33 -4.04 -21.32
C GLN A 33 -2.87 -3.57 -21.31
N ILE A 34 -2.64 -2.26 -21.42
CA ILE A 34 -1.30 -1.66 -21.30
C ILE A 34 -0.69 -1.97 -19.93
N MET A 35 -1.47 -1.83 -18.85
CA MET A 35 -0.96 -2.12 -17.51
C MET A 35 -0.49 -3.56 -17.34
N ARG A 36 -1.13 -4.54 -17.99
CA ARG A 36 -0.75 -5.96 -17.96
C ARG A 36 0.61 -6.26 -18.62
N GLU A 37 1.13 -5.35 -19.41
CA GLU A 37 2.49 -5.46 -19.96
C GLU A 37 3.56 -5.22 -18.88
N TYR A 38 3.22 -4.52 -17.80
CA TYR A 38 4.13 -4.13 -16.72
C TYR A 38 3.83 -4.82 -15.40
N LEU A 39 2.56 -5.14 -15.14
CA LEU A 39 2.07 -5.66 -13.86
C LEU A 39 1.41 -7.03 -14.05
N HIS A 40 1.76 -7.96 -13.18
CA HIS A 40 1.24 -9.34 -13.22
C HIS A 40 0.08 -9.57 -12.24
N GLU A 41 -0.11 -8.68 -11.27
CA GLU A 41 -1.14 -8.80 -10.24
C GLU A 41 -2.44 -8.10 -10.67
N GLU A 42 -3.40 -8.88 -11.15
CA GLU A 42 -4.68 -8.35 -11.65
C GLU A 42 -5.42 -7.52 -10.58
N MET A 43 -5.31 -7.89 -9.29
CA MET A 43 -5.92 -7.14 -8.19
C MET A 43 -5.36 -5.70 -8.12
N VAL A 44 -4.05 -5.52 -8.29
CA VAL A 44 -3.39 -4.21 -8.32
C VAL A 44 -3.87 -3.40 -9.53
N ILE A 45 -3.93 -4.04 -10.72
CA ILE A 45 -4.42 -3.40 -11.93
C ILE A 45 -5.85 -2.89 -11.72
N GLN A 46 -6.76 -3.75 -11.25
CA GLN A 46 -8.16 -3.37 -11.02
C GLN A 46 -8.31 -2.28 -9.95
N PHE A 47 -7.48 -2.30 -8.93
CA PHE A 47 -7.44 -1.23 -7.92
C PHE A 47 -7.05 0.11 -8.54
N LEU A 48 -5.94 0.17 -9.29
CA LEU A 48 -5.47 1.38 -9.95
C LEU A 48 -6.49 1.88 -10.98
N MET A 49 -7.11 0.97 -11.73
CA MET A 49 -8.13 1.29 -12.72
C MET A 49 -9.39 1.94 -12.13
N LYS A 50 -9.66 1.86 -10.82
CA LYS A 50 -10.73 2.63 -10.17
C LYS A 50 -10.50 4.14 -10.31
N SER A 51 -9.26 4.56 -10.40
CA SER A 51 -8.86 5.96 -10.56
C SER A 51 -8.61 6.36 -12.01
N PHE A 52 -9.02 5.54 -13.00
CA PHE A 52 -8.91 5.89 -14.43
C PHE A 52 -10.30 6.16 -15.01
N THR A 53 -10.48 7.34 -15.57
CA THR A 53 -11.75 7.75 -16.22
C THR A 53 -11.50 8.73 -17.35
N GLN A 54 -12.30 8.63 -18.41
CA GLN A 54 -12.24 9.57 -19.56
C GLN A 54 -10.80 9.79 -20.09
N GLY A 55 -10.03 8.72 -20.20
CA GLY A 55 -8.67 8.77 -20.75
C GLY A 55 -7.60 9.37 -19.83
N ARG A 56 -7.88 9.55 -18.53
CA ARG A 56 -6.93 10.15 -17.59
C ARG A 56 -6.99 9.50 -16.20
N TRP A 57 -5.88 9.58 -15.51
CA TRP A 57 -5.80 9.29 -14.08
C TRP A 57 -6.46 10.41 -13.28
N LEU A 58 -7.18 10.09 -12.22
CA LEU A 58 -7.74 11.06 -11.27
C LEU A 58 -6.69 11.63 -10.31
N PHE A 59 -5.55 10.99 -10.20
CA PHE A 59 -4.40 11.47 -9.42
C PHE A 59 -3.28 11.96 -10.36
N ASN A 60 -2.42 12.81 -9.86
CA ASN A 60 -1.29 13.35 -10.60
C ASN A 60 -0.10 12.38 -10.53
N VAL A 61 0.10 11.59 -11.61
CA VAL A 61 1.17 10.59 -11.70
C VAL A 61 2.54 11.23 -11.60
N ASP A 62 2.76 12.36 -12.28
CA ASP A 62 4.04 13.08 -12.30
C ASP A 62 4.40 13.59 -10.90
N ALA A 63 3.44 14.19 -10.19
CA ALA A 63 3.67 14.66 -8.83
C ALA A 63 3.99 13.50 -7.88
N LEU A 64 3.24 12.39 -7.94
CA LEU A 64 3.51 11.20 -7.13
C LEU A 64 4.89 10.62 -7.40
N PHE A 65 5.29 10.56 -8.67
CA PHE A 65 6.62 10.06 -9.05
C PHE A 65 7.74 10.98 -8.54
N ASN A 66 7.60 12.28 -8.76
CA ASN A 66 8.62 13.27 -8.37
C ASN A 66 8.80 13.38 -6.85
N HIS A 67 7.74 13.11 -6.07
CA HIS A 67 7.75 13.13 -4.61
C HIS A 67 7.69 11.73 -3.99
N TYR A 68 8.02 10.69 -4.76
CA TYR A 68 7.93 9.34 -4.25
C TYR A 68 8.90 9.06 -3.10
N SER A 69 10.09 9.67 -3.13
CA SER A 69 11.04 9.62 -2.02
C SER A 69 10.46 10.18 -0.71
N ASP A 70 9.67 11.25 -0.81
CA ASP A 70 9.03 11.87 0.36
C ASP A 70 7.96 10.93 0.95
N ILE A 71 7.25 10.18 0.09
CA ILE A 71 6.26 9.17 0.51
C ILE A 71 6.93 7.99 1.24
N LEU A 72 8.15 7.63 0.83
CA LEU A 72 8.94 6.57 1.48
C LEU A 72 9.63 7.03 2.76
N HIS A 73 9.77 8.33 2.96
CA HIS A 73 10.47 8.91 4.09
C HIS A 73 9.62 8.88 5.37
N TRP A 74 10.29 8.90 6.50
CA TRP A 74 9.68 9.04 7.82
C TRP A 74 10.56 9.91 8.72
N ASP A 75 9.99 10.97 9.26
CA ASP A 75 10.60 11.76 10.32
C ASP A 75 10.08 11.30 11.68
N THR A 76 10.99 11.08 12.62
CA THR A 76 10.60 10.73 13.99
C THR A 76 9.86 11.89 14.63
N ILE A 77 8.66 11.60 15.13
CA ILE A 77 7.80 12.55 15.82
C ILE A 77 7.59 12.09 17.27
N GLN A 78 6.95 12.94 18.09
CA GLN A 78 6.59 12.59 19.46
C GLN A 78 5.81 11.26 19.52
N PRO A 79 6.18 10.32 20.40
CA PRO A 79 5.49 9.05 20.53
C PRO A 79 4.00 9.22 20.85
N CYS A 80 3.16 8.43 20.21
CA CYS A 80 1.74 8.39 20.49
C CYS A 80 1.45 7.40 21.62
N SER A 81 1.01 7.89 22.77
CA SER A 81 0.69 7.07 23.95
C SER A 81 -0.71 6.42 23.90
N LYS A 82 -1.45 6.58 22.83
CA LYS A 82 -2.76 5.95 22.65
C LYS A 82 -2.60 4.48 22.32
N GLU A 83 -3.56 3.67 22.75
CA GLU A 83 -3.66 2.30 22.28
C GLU A 83 -3.84 2.29 20.75
N THR A 84 -3.07 1.46 20.09
CA THR A 84 -3.03 1.41 18.62
C THR A 84 -2.93 -0.04 18.17
N LEU A 85 -3.81 -0.45 17.26
CA LEU A 85 -3.76 -1.77 16.64
C LEU A 85 -3.08 -1.70 15.28
N PHE A 86 -2.04 -2.49 15.09
CA PHE A 86 -1.42 -2.79 13.81
C PHE A 86 -1.86 -4.18 13.37
N ILE A 87 -2.48 -4.29 12.19
CA ILE A 87 -2.82 -5.57 11.58
C ILE A 87 -1.95 -5.73 10.34
N ARG A 88 -1.14 -6.80 10.29
CA ARG A 88 -0.28 -7.09 9.15
C ARG A 88 -0.60 -8.45 8.53
N GLY A 89 -0.41 -8.57 7.21
CA GLY A 89 -0.40 -9.87 6.55
C GLY A 89 0.91 -10.62 6.84
N GLY A 90 0.82 -11.92 7.11
CA GLY A 90 1.98 -12.75 7.41
C GLY A 90 3.00 -12.78 6.26
N GLY A 91 2.53 -12.77 5.01
CA GLY A 91 3.34 -12.71 3.80
C GLY A 91 3.73 -11.30 3.32
N SER A 92 3.31 -10.25 4.05
CA SER A 92 3.61 -8.86 3.65
C SER A 92 5.02 -8.45 4.09
N ALA A 93 5.78 -7.85 3.17
CA ALA A 93 7.11 -7.30 3.44
C ALA A 93 7.08 -5.91 4.11
N TYR A 94 5.92 -5.23 4.18
CA TYR A 94 5.84 -3.87 4.70
C TYR A 94 6.12 -3.74 6.19
N ILE A 95 5.71 -4.71 7.01
CA ILE A 95 6.07 -4.80 8.42
C ILE A 95 6.57 -6.22 8.64
N SER A 96 7.87 -6.46 8.55
CA SER A 96 8.42 -7.81 8.46
C SER A 96 9.73 -8.03 9.20
N THR A 97 10.49 -6.96 9.49
CA THR A 97 11.79 -7.06 10.15
C THR A 97 11.74 -6.64 11.61
N THR A 98 12.75 -7.02 12.39
CA THR A 98 12.90 -6.61 13.79
C THR A 98 12.95 -5.08 13.92
N GLU A 99 13.62 -4.41 12.98
CA GLU A 99 13.72 -2.95 12.97
C GLU A 99 12.36 -2.28 12.78
N HIS A 100 11.48 -2.87 11.94
CA HIS A 100 10.12 -2.38 11.76
C HIS A 100 9.30 -2.49 13.05
N PHE A 101 9.41 -3.60 13.78
CA PHE A 101 8.70 -3.78 15.05
C PHE A 101 9.23 -2.82 16.10
N THR A 102 10.56 -2.66 16.23
CA THR A 102 11.20 -1.71 17.14
C THR A 102 10.74 -0.26 16.86
N ALA A 103 10.67 0.14 15.57
CA ALA A 103 10.19 1.47 15.21
C ALA A 103 8.71 1.69 15.57
N ILE A 104 7.88 0.67 15.41
CA ILE A 104 6.47 0.72 15.85
C ILE A 104 6.39 0.89 17.37
N GLU A 105 7.13 0.11 18.15
CA GLU A 105 7.13 0.19 19.60
C GLU A 105 7.63 1.54 20.12
N GLN A 106 8.65 2.10 19.49
CA GLN A 106 9.17 3.43 19.83
C GLN A 106 8.15 4.54 19.56
N GLN A 107 7.47 4.49 18.41
CA GLN A 107 6.50 5.51 18.02
C GLN A 107 5.14 5.32 18.70
N PHE A 108 4.75 4.07 19.00
CA PHE A 108 3.49 3.68 19.61
C PHE A 108 3.74 2.71 20.76
N PRO A 109 4.14 3.20 21.97
CA PRO A 109 4.52 2.34 23.10
C PRO A 109 3.40 1.41 23.61
N LYS A 110 2.15 1.68 23.22
CA LYS A 110 0.98 0.84 23.53
C LYS A 110 0.43 0.11 22.29
N ALA A 111 1.28 -0.11 21.29
CA ALA A 111 0.88 -0.85 20.09
C ALA A 111 0.59 -2.31 20.41
N LYS A 112 -0.49 -2.82 19.80
CA LYS A 112 -0.75 -4.26 19.65
C LYS A 112 -0.55 -4.62 18.19
N ILE A 113 0.24 -5.65 17.90
CA ILE A 113 0.51 -6.09 16.53
C ILE A 113 -0.12 -7.47 16.35
N GLN A 114 -1.07 -7.56 15.43
CA GLN A 114 -1.74 -8.81 15.06
C GLN A 114 -1.35 -9.20 13.64
N VAL A 115 -1.27 -10.51 13.41
CA VAL A 115 -0.86 -11.09 12.13
C VAL A 115 -2.02 -11.88 11.55
N VAL A 116 -2.38 -11.58 10.30
CA VAL A 116 -3.28 -12.42 9.51
C VAL A 116 -2.40 -13.40 8.73
N ALA A 117 -2.40 -14.66 9.14
CA ALA A 117 -1.65 -15.70 8.46
C ALA A 117 -2.12 -15.86 7.00
N ASP A 118 -1.22 -16.27 6.12
CA ASP A 118 -1.50 -16.56 4.71
C ASP A 118 -2.16 -15.39 3.95
N ALA A 119 -1.90 -14.15 4.37
CA ALA A 119 -2.32 -12.94 3.69
C ALA A 119 -1.11 -12.08 3.31
N GLY A 120 -1.19 -11.45 2.14
CA GLY A 120 -0.23 -10.45 1.68
C GLY A 120 -0.51 -9.05 2.24
N HIS A 121 -0.05 -8.03 1.52
CA HIS A 121 -0.32 -6.64 1.90
C HIS A 121 -1.82 -6.28 1.81
N TRP A 122 -2.56 -6.90 0.92
CA TRP A 122 -3.99 -6.67 0.70
C TRP A 122 -4.88 -7.52 1.63
N LEU A 123 -4.42 -7.77 2.86
CA LEU A 123 -5.10 -8.62 3.83
C LEU A 123 -6.60 -8.29 4.02
N HIS A 124 -6.97 -7.02 3.94
CA HIS A 124 -8.36 -6.58 4.05
C HIS A 124 -9.25 -7.06 2.89
N ALA A 125 -8.68 -7.35 1.73
CA ALA A 125 -9.37 -7.94 0.59
C ALA A 125 -9.23 -9.46 0.55
N GLU A 126 -8.06 -9.99 0.92
CA GLU A 126 -7.76 -11.42 0.89
C GLU A 126 -8.43 -12.19 2.04
N LYS A 127 -8.49 -11.58 3.24
CA LYS A 127 -8.97 -12.18 4.49
C LYS A 127 -9.91 -11.24 5.25
N THR A 128 -10.87 -10.65 4.56
CA THR A 128 -11.78 -9.61 5.07
C THR A 128 -12.39 -9.96 6.42
N GLN A 129 -12.92 -11.19 6.58
CA GLN A 129 -13.58 -11.58 7.81
C GLN A 129 -12.61 -11.63 8.99
N GLN A 130 -11.40 -12.14 8.81
CA GLN A 130 -10.38 -12.19 9.86
C GLN A 130 -9.96 -10.79 10.31
N VAL A 131 -9.81 -9.86 9.37
CA VAL A 131 -9.50 -8.46 9.68
C VAL A 131 -10.62 -7.81 10.49
N VAL A 132 -11.88 -8.02 10.09
CA VAL A 132 -13.05 -7.51 10.81
C VAL A 132 -13.13 -8.07 12.23
N ASP A 133 -12.86 -9.37 12.40
CA ASP A 133 -12.92 -10.02 13.71
C ASP A 133 -11.82 -9.49 14.65
N GLN A 134 -10.59 -9.30 14.16
CA GLN A 134 -9.51 -8.69 14.93
C GLN A 134 -9.82 -7.24 15.33
N ILE A 135 -10.43 -6.45 14.43
CA ILE A 135 -10.85 -5.07 14.76
C ILE A 135 -11.93 -5.09 15.84
N LYS A 136 -12.94 -5.96 15.74
CA LYS A 136 -14.01 -6.08 16.74
C LYS A 136 -13.48 -6.50 18.09
N GLU A 137 -12.59 -7.48 18.13
CA GLU A 137 -11.94 -7.94 19.36
C GLU A 137 -11.14 -6.81 20.04
N TYR A 138 -10.48 -5.98 19.24
CA TYR A 138 -9.71 -4.84 19.76
C TYR A 138 -10.59 -3.72 20.32
N LEU A 139 -11.79 -3.50 19.75
CA LEU A 139 -12.70 -2.42 20.15
C LEU A 139 -13.63 -2.80 21.33
N ASN A 140 -13.72 -4.07 21.69
CA ASN A 140 -14.51 -4.57 22.83
C ASN A 140 -13.66 -4.63 24.11
#